data_f60aac8333affcd68ca73e4782d32081
#
_entry.id   f60aac8333affcd68ca73e4782d32081
#
_cell.length_a   1.000
_cell.length_b   1.000
_cell.length_c   1.000
_cell.angle_alpha   90.00
_cell.angle_beta   90.00
_cell.angle_gamma   90.00
#
_symmetry.space_group_name_H-M   'P 1'
#
loop_
_entity.id
_entity.type
_entity.pdbx_description
1 polymer ?
#
loop_
_entity_poly.entity_id
_entity_poly.type
_entity_poly.pdbx_seq_one_letter_code
_entity_poly.pdbx_strand_id
1 'polypeptide(L)'
;MGDLSLIQADRDAFKEKYTEVYPDAKKGSIANGAGMLYRFTHEVEIGDYVVFPSKIDRQINIGVVEGGYEYYPEAAEYVQQHKVKWLKHLPRTSFSQGALYEVGSAMSFFAVKNYADEYLAALDKGLKKNAIPDQTRTRALVLQPMRL
;
A
#
# COMPACT_ATOMS: atom_id res chain seq x y z
N MET A 1 11.89 -1.69 13.45
CA MET A 1 10.78 -2.60 13.85
C MET A 1 11.14 -4.08 13.69
N GLY A 2 12.06 -4.40 12.82
CA GLY A 2 12.43 -5.79 12.55
C GLY A 2 11.34 -6.55 11.81
N ASP A 3 11.33 -7.85 11.94
CA ASP A 3 10.36 -8.72 11.29
C ASP A 3 8.98 -8.55 11.93
N LEU A 4 8.05 -7.96 11.19
CA LEU A 4 6.71 -7.65 11.68
C LEU A 4 5.86 -8.91 11.91
N SER A 5 6.22 -10.03 11.28
CA SER A 5 5.49 -11.29 11.48
C SER A 5 5.73 -11.89 12.88
N LEU A 6 6.75 -11.44 13.59
CA LEU A 6 7.05 -11.87 14.95
C LEU A 6 6.24 -11.13 16.01
N ILE A 7 5.57 -10.05 15.64
CA ILE A 7 4.68 -9.30 16.53
C ILE A 7 3.31 -9.97 16.49
N GLN A 8 2.68 -10.11 17.65
CA GLN A 8 1.33 -10.68 17.73
C GLN A 8 0.39 -9.93 16.78
N ALA A 9 -0.49 -10.65 16.08
CA ALA A 9 -1.40 -10.11 15.07
C ALA A 9 -2.55 -9.32 15.69
N ASP A 10 -2.22 -8.21 16.33
CA ASP A 10 -3.13 -7.40 17.13
C ASP A 10 -2.60 -5.96 17.10
N ARG A 11 -3.50 -5.01 16.93
CA ARG A 11 -3.12 -3.58 16.81
C ARG A 11 -2.44 -3.05 18.07
N ASP A 12 -2.84 -3.51 19.24
CA ASP A 12 -2.24 -3.07 20.51
C ASP A 12 -0.81 -3.58 20.64
N ALA A 13 -0.55 -4.82 20.23
CA ALA A 13 0.82 -5.37 20.21
C ALA A 13 1.73 -4.56 19.27
N PHE A 14 1.22 -4.13 18.11
CA PHE A 14 1.96 -3.26 17.20
C PHE A 14 2.23 -1.89 17.80
N LYS A 15 1.27 -1.32 18.53
CA LYS A 15 1.47 -0.04 19.23
C LYS A 15 2.52 -0.14 20.33
N GLU A 16 2.51 -1.21 21.09
CA GLU A 16 3.50 -1.47 22.14
C GLU A 16 4.91 -1.56 21.53
N LYS A 17 5.05 -2.35 20.48
CA LYS A 17 6.34 -2.51 19.79
C LYS A 17 6.80 -1.19 19.16
N TYR A 18 5.90 -0.45 18.57
CA TYR A 18 6.21 0.86 17.98
C TYR A 18 6.71 1.84 19.05
N THR A 19 6.05 1.88 20.21
CA THR A 19 6.45 2.73 21.33
C THR A 19 7.83 2.35 21.86
N GLU A 20 8.11 1.04 21.95
CA GLU A 20 9.41 0.53 22.37
C GLU A 20 10.54 0.98 21.43
N VAL A 21 10.31 0.90 20.13
CA VAL A 21 11.31 1.25 19.11
C VAL A 21 11.46 2.76 18.96
N TYR A 22 10.36 3.50 19.08
CA TYR A 22 10.31 4.96 18.92
C TYR A 22 9.77 5.63 20.19
N PRO A 23 10.54 5.65 21.28
CA PRO A 23 10.04 6.12 22.58
C PRO A 23 9.66 7.62 22.60
N ASP A 24 10.19 8.41 21.68
CA ASP A 24 9.90 9.84 21.58
C ASP A 24 8.71 10.17 20.67
N ALA A 25 8.06 9.15 20.08
CA ALA A 25 6.94 9.37 19.18
C ALA A 25 5.71 9.89 19.92
N LYS A 26 5.02 10.86 19.30
CA LYS A 26 3.77 11.41 19.83
C LYS A 26 2.65 10.37 19.72
N LYS A 27 1.67 10.47 20.61
CA LYS A 27 0.54 9.53 20.68
C LYS A 27 -0.17 9.33 19.33
N GLY A 28 -0.42 10.41 18.58
CA GLY A 28 -1.03 10.32 17.25
C GLY A 28 -0.15 9.62 16.24
N SER A 29 1.17 9.85 16.29
CA SER A 29 2.13 9.19 15.41
C SER A 29 2.23 7.70 15.71
N ILE A 30 2.13 7.30 16.98
CA ILE A 30 2.13 5.89 17.38
C ILE A 30 0.92 5.17 16.76
N ALA A 31 -0.26 5.75 16.90
CA ALA A 31 -1.49 5.15 16.36
C ALA A 31 -1.42 5.00 14.84
N ASN A 32 -0.98 6.04 14.13
CA ASN A 32 -0.86 6.02 12.67
C ASN A 32 0.22 5.06 12.18
N GLY A 33 1.42 5.14 12.76
CA GLY A 33 2.54 4.31 12.35
C GLY A 33 2.30 2.82 12.62
N ALA A 34 1.87 2.50 13.82
CA ALA A 34 1.56 1.11 14.20
C ALA A 34 0.40 0.57 13.37
N GLY A 35 -0.62 1.39 13.12
CA GLY A 35 -1.76 1.02 12.28
C GLY A 35 -1.37 0.71 10.85
N MET A 36 -0.50 1.52 10.26
CA MET A 36 0.02 1.27 8.91
C MET A 36 0.80 -0.06 8.84
N LEU A 37 1.67 -0.29 9.79
CA LEU A 37 2.47 -1.51 9.83
C LEU A 37 1.59 -2.75 10.03
N TYR A 38 0.59 -2.65 10.87
CA TYR A 38 -0.37 -3.74 11.08
C TYR A 38 -1.13 -4.05 9.78
N ARG A 39 -1.66 -3.02 9.11
CA ARG A 39 -2.39 -3.21 7.85
C ARG A 39 -1.49 -3.81 6.77
N PHE A 40 -0.28 -3.31 6.66
CA PHE A 40 0.69 -3.82 5.69
C PHE A 40 0.99 -5.30 5.91
N THR A 41 1.12 -5.71 7.17
CA THR A 41 1.48 -7.09 7.52
C THR A 41 0.30 -8.04 7.44
N HIS A 42 -0.86 -7.63 7.96
CA HIS A 42 -1.98 -8.54 8.21
C HIS A 42 -3.24 -8.27 7.40
N GLU A 43 -3.42 -7.09 6.81
CA GLU A 43 -4.63 -6.77 6.06
C GLU A 43 -4.44 -6.83 4.54
N VAL A 44 -3.22 -6.70 4.05
CA VAL A 44 -2.94 -6.84 2.62
C VAL A 44 -3.04 -8.30 2.22
N GLU A 45 -3.83 -8.57 1.20
CA GLU A 45 -4.08 -9.91 0.71
C GLU A 45 -3.63 -10.07 -0.74
N ILE A 46 -3.23 -11.28 -1.10
CA ILE A 46 -2.95 -11.63 -2.50
C ILE A 46 -4.21 -11.36 -3.34
N GLY A 47 -4.06 -10.64 -4.44
CA GLY A 47 -5.16 -10.20 -5.29
C GLY A 47 -5.63 -8.78 -5.03
N ASP A 48 -5.17 -8.13 -3.95
CA ASP A 48 -5.44 -6.70 -3.74
C ASP A 48 -4.75 -5.87 -4.81
N TYR A 49 -5.43 -4.85 -5.31
CA TYR A 49 -4.83 -3.88 -6.23
C TYR A 49 -4.06 -2.84 -5.44
N VAL A 50 -2.94 -2.40 -6.00
CA VAL A 50 -2.12 -1.34 -5.40
C VAL A 50 -1.93 -0.22 -6.41
N VAL A 51 -1.95 1.01 -5.91
CA VAL A 51 -1.69 2.22 -6.69
C VAL A 51 -0.44 2.88 -6.11
N PHE A 52 0.56 3.07 -6.96
CA PHE A 52 1.81 3.70 -6.56
C PHE A 52 2.07 4.95 -7.40
N PRO A 53 1.86 6.15 -6.82
CA PRO A 53 2.22 7.40 -7.49
C PRO A 53 3.73 7.62 -7.35
N SER A 54 4.46 7.36 -8.43
CA SER A 54 5.91 7.50 -8.44
C SER A 54 6.32 8.97 -8.50
N LYS A 55 7.24 9.37 -7.64
CA LYS A 55 7.82 10.72 -7.67
C LYS A 55 8.97 10.83 -8.67
N ILE A 56 9.54 9.69 -9.07
CA ILE A 56 10.69 9.67 -9.97
C ILE A 56 10.27 9.91 -11.40
N ASP A 57 9.33 9.12 -11.92
CA ASP A 57 8.85 9.24 -13.30
C ASP A 57 7.50 9.95 -13.40
N ARG A 58 6.91 10.33 -12.26
CA ARG A 58 5.65 11.05 -12.13
C ARG A 58 4.46 10.31 -12.76
N GLN A 59 4.56 9.00 -12.85
CA GLN A 59 3.49 8.15 -13.35
C GLN A 59 2.70 7.52 -12.22
N ILE A 60 1.49 7.09 -12.54
CA ILE A 60 0.67 6.28 -11.65
C ILE A 60 0.86 4.82 -12.05
N ASN A 61 1.40 4.04 -11.14
CA ASN A 61 1.64 2.62 -11.36
C ASN A 61 0.55 1.82 -10.66
N ILE A 62 -0.08 0.92 -11.38
CA ILE A 62 -1.14 0.07 -10.84
C ILE A 62 -0.70 -1.38 -10.95
N GLY A 63 -0.82 -2.10 -9.87
CA GLY A 63 -0.42 -3.50 -9.80
C GLY A 63 -1.38 -4.32 -8.94
N VAL A 64 -1.07 -5.59 -8.83
CA VAL A 64 -1.80 -6.53 -7.99
C VAL A 64 -0.82 -7.25 -7.07
N VAL A 65 -1.20 -7.40 -5.81
CA VAL A 65 -0.38 -8.12 -4.83
C VAL A 65 -0.38 -9.59 -5.20
N GLU A 66 0.80 -10.17 -5.39
CA GLU A 66 0.95 -11.59 -5.72
C GLU A 66 1.70 -12.39 -4.64
N GLY A 67 2.18 -11.75 -3.60
CA GLY A 67 2.87 -12.42 -2.50
C GLY A 67 2.47 -11.89 -1.13
N GLY A 68 2.56 -12.73 -0.11
CA GLY A 68 2.34 -12.33 1.27
C GLY A 68 3.47 -11.46 1.81
N TYR A 69 3.35 -11.08 3.07
CA TYR A 69 4.38 -10.28 3.74
C TYR A 69 5.72 -11.02 3.78
N GLU A 70 6.79 -10.30 3.45
CA GLU A 70 8.16 -10.81 3.51
C GLU A 70 9.07 -9.79 4.19
N TYR A 71 10.06 -10.30 4.92
CA TYR A 71 11.05 -9.48 5.61
C TYR A 71 12.44 -9.77 5.05
N TYR A 72 13.10 -8.70 4.58
CA TYR A 72 14.45 -8.77 3.99
C TYR A 72 15.39 -7.86 4.77
N PRO A 73 15.99 -8.36 5.88
CA PRO A 73 16.82 -7.50 6.74
C PRO A 73 18.07 -6.96 6.05
N GLU A 74 18.51 -7.60 4.96
CA GLU A 74 19.69 -7.19 4.20
C GLU A 74 19.38 -6.20 3.09
N ALA A 75 18.12 -5.85 2.86
CA ALA A 75 17.76 -4.86 1.86
C ALA A 75 18.31 -3.48 2.25
N ALA A 76 18.85 -2.75 1.27
CA ALA A 76 19.41 -1.42 1.48
C ALA A 76 18.32 -0.42 1.93
N GLU A 77 17.11 -0.59 1.39
CA GLU A 77 15.92 0.19 1.76
C GLU A 77 14.73 -0.79 1.83
N TYR A 78 13.66 -0.40 2.49
CA TYR A 78 12.38 -1.12 2.47
C TYR A 78 12.50 -2.62 2.77
N VAL A 79 12.90 -2.91 4.00
CA VAL A 79 13.06 -4.30 4.47
C VAL A 79 11.73 -5.06 4.56
N GLN A 80 10.61 -4.35 4.66
CA GLN A 80 9.26 -4.91 4.72
C GLN A 80 8.68 -4.91 3.30
N GLN A 81 8.29 -6.07 2.77
CA GLN A 81 7.91 -6.17 1.36
C GLN A 81 6.70 -7.07 1.14
N HIS A 82 5.94 -6.75 0.10
CA HIS A 82 5.02 -7.64 -0.59
C HIS A 82 5.40 -7.65 -2.07
N LYS A 83 5.35 -8.80 -2.70
CA LYS A 83 5.54 -8.89 -4.15
C LYS A 83 4.31 -8.36 -4.87
N VAL A 84 4.53 -7.52 -5.86
CA VAL A 84 3.48 -6.90 -6.66
C VAL A 84 3.78 -7.14 -8.13
N LYS A 85 2.77 -7.59 -8.86
CA LYS A 85 2.83 -7.66 -10.31
C LYS A 85 2.30 -6.34 -10.86
N TRP A 86 3.17 -5.55 -11.46
CA TRP A 86 2.78 -4.28 -12.06
C TRP A 86 2.05 -4.53 -13.37
N LEU A 87 0.86 -3.97 -13.50
CA LEU A 87 -0.03 -4.19 -14.62
C LEU A 87 -0.02 -3.03 -15.60
N LYS A 88 0.10 -1.80 -15.09
CA LYS A 88 0.00 -0.61 -15.93
C LYS A 88 0.74 0.58 -15.34
N HIS A 89 1.31 1.39 -16.23
CA HIS A 89 1.93 2.67 -15.91
C HIS A 89 1.23 3.73 -16.72
N LEU A 90 0.62 4.70 -16.07
CA LEU A 90 -0.19 5.73 -16.73
C LEU A 90 0.27 7.12 -16.30
N PRO A 91 0.22 8.12 -17.21
CA PRO A 91 0.54 9.48 -16.82
C PRO A 91 -0.53 10.03 -15.88
N ARG A 92 -0.15 10.98 -15.06
CA ARG A 92 -1.07 11.62 -14.10
C ARG A 92 -2.26 12.26 -14.82
N THR A 93 -2.07 12.71 -16.05
CA THR A 93 -3.12 13.32 -16.87
C THR A 93 -4.25 12.36 -17.22
N SER A 94 -4.05 11.06 -17.04
CA SER A 94 -5.10 10.06 -17.27
C SER A 94 -6.15 10.01 -16.15
N PHE A 95 -5.93 10.74 -15.05
CA PHE A 95 -6.78 10.67 -13.86
C PHE A 95 -7.35 12.05 -13.50
N SER A 96 -8.51 12.05 -12.84
CA SER A 96 -9.11 13.27 -12.32
C SER A 96 -8.24 13.88 -11.21
N GLN A 97 -8.42 15.18 -10.97
CA GLN A 97 -7.72 15.83 -9.87
C GLN A 97 -8.10 15.25 -8.52
N GLY A 98 -9.36 14.86 -8.33
CA GLY A 98 -9.82 14.22 -7.11
C GLY A 98 -9.11 12.90 -6.84
N ALA A 99 -8.96 12.06 -7.88
CA ALA A 99 -8.24 10.79 -7.76
C ALA A 99 -6.77 11.03 -7.42
N LEU A 100 -6.11 11.98 -8.07
CA LEU A 100 -4.71 12.32 -7.79
C LEU A 100 -4.54 12.90 -6.40
N TYR A 101 -5.48 13.70 -5.95
CA TYR A 101 -5.45 14.29 -4.61
C TYR A 101 -5.55 13.21 -3.54
N GLU A 102 -6.44 12.23 -3.72
CA GLU A 102 -6.61 11.13 -2.77
C GLU A 102 -5.34 10.31 -2.60
N VAL A 103 -4.68 9.93 -3.71
CA VAL A 103 -3.44 9.14 -3.63
C VAL A 103 -2.22 9.96 -3.26
N GLY A 104 -2.31 11.28 -3.36
CA GLY A 104 -1.25 12.19 -2.95
C GLY A 104 -1.22 12.52 -1.46
N SER A 105 -2.05 11.87 -0.65
CA SER A 105 -2.12 12.07 0.79
C SER A 105 -0.75 11.89 1.46
N ALA A 106 -0.56 12.56 2.58
CA ALA A 106 0.65 12.44 3.39
C ALA A 106 0.84 11.05 4.02
N MET A 107 -0.19 10.22 4.04
CA MET A 107 -0.09 8.87 4.58
C MET A 107 0.67 7.96 3.62
N SER A 108 1.57 7.13 4.18
CA SER A 108 2.41 6.23 3.38
C SER A 108 1.67 5.01 2.87
N PHE A 109 0.60 4.59 3.55
CA PHE A 109 -0.14 3.39 3.20
C PHE A 109 -1.58 3.51 3.68
N PHE A 110 -2.52 3.47 2.74
CA PHE A 110 -3.94 3.59 3.07
C PHE A 110 -4.82 3.00 1.96
N ALA A 111 -6.08 2.71 2.28
CA ALA A 111 -7.05 2.24 1.31
C ALA A 111 -7.64 3.41 0.53
N VAL A 112 -7.72 3.28 -0.79
CA VAL A 112 -8.42 4.25 -1.65
C VAL A 112 -9.92 4.01 -1.49
N LYS A 113 -10.66 5.02 -1.04
CA LYS A 113 -12.09 4.90 -0.74
C LYS A 113 -12.99 5.54 -1.79
N ASN A 114 -12.64 6.74 -2.24
CA ASN A 114 -13.54 7.55 -3.08
C ASN A 114 -13.31 7.34 -4.57
N TYR A 115 -12.07 7.09 -4.98
CA TYR A 115 -11.70 7.01 -6.39
C TYR A 115 -11.16 5.63 -6.80
N ALA A 116 -11.41 4.60 -5.99
CA ALA A 116 -10.98 3.23 -6.29
C ALA A 116 -11.50 2.78 -7.66
N ASP A 117 -12.75 3.07 -7.97
CA ASP A 117 -13.38 2.68 -9.24
C ASP A 117 -12.67 3.33 -10.44
N GLU A 118 -12.22 4.59 -10.30
CA GLU A 118 -11.49 5.27 -11.37
C GLU A 118 -10.17 4.58 -11.67
N TYR A 119 -9.43 4.19 -10.63
CA TYR A 119 -8.16 3.48 -10.80
C TYR A 119 -8.36 2.09 -11.40
N LEU A 120 -9.39 1.36 -10.95
CA LEU A 120 -9.69 0.04 -11.48
C LEU A 120 -10.19 0.12 -12.93
N ALA A 121 -10.98 1.12 -13.26
CA ALA A 121 -11.43 1.34 -14.63
C ALA A 121 -10.27 1.66 -15.58
N ALA A 122 -9.23 2.32 -15.10
CA ALA A 122 -8.04 2.61 -15.91
C ALA A 122 -7.31 1.33 -16.33
N LEU A 123 -7.41 0.25 -15.58
CA LEU A 123 -6.86 -1.05 -15.97
C LEU A 123 -7.60 -1.67 -17.15
N ASP A 124 -8.89 -1.38 -17.27
CA ASP A 124 -9.74 -1.93 -18.35
C ASP A 124 -9.46 -1.28 -19.69
N LYS A 125 -8.96 -0.06 -19.72
CA LYS A 125 -8.65 0.64 -20.97
C LYS A 125 -7.50 -0.07 -21.67
N GLY A 126 -7.82 -0.81 -22.72
CA GLY A 126 -6.86 -1.57 -23.50
C GLY A 126 -6.68 -3.02 -23.04
N LEU A 127 -7.40 -3.46 -22.01
CA LEU A 127 -7.47 -4.86 -21.62
C LEU A 127 -8.81 -5.45 -22.04
N LYS A 128 -8.82 -6.74 -22.38
CA LYS A 128 -10.07 -7.45 -22.65
C LYS A 128 -10.87 -7.60 -21.35
N LYS A 129 -12.20 -7.45 -21.43
CA LYS A 129 -13.11 -7.49 -20.27
C LYS A 129 -12.99 -8.72 -19.38
N ASN A 130 -12.56 -9.82 -19.93
CA ASN A 130 -12.41 -11.10 -19.22
C ASN A 130 -11.04 -11.27 -18.56
N ALA A 131 -10.18 -10.25 -18.61
CA ALA A 131 -8.87 -10.30 -18.00
C ALA A 131 -8.83 -9.75 -16.58
N ILE A 132 -9.98 -9.29 -16.05
CA ILE A 132 -10.06 -8.79 -14.67
C ILE A 132 -10.23 -9.98 -13.74
N PRO A 133 -9.23 -10.26 -12.88
CA PRO A 133 -9.40 -11.33 -11.91
C PRO A 133 -10.39 -10.89 -10.84
N ASP A 134 -11.18 -11.82 -10.40
CA ASP A 134 -12.04 -11.83 -9.22
C ASP A 134 -12.62 -10.46 -8.78
N GLN A 135 -13.86 -10.20 -9.23
CA GLN A 135 -14.60 -8.98 -8.90
C GLN A 135 -14.99 -8.85 -7.43
N THR A 136 -14.76 -9.87 -6.60
CA THR A 136 -15.07 -9.80 -5.17
C THR A 136 -14.03 -8.99 -4.40
N ARG A 137 -12.87 -8.72 -4.99
CA ARG A 137 -11.80 -7.93 -4.39
C ARG A 137 -11.63 -6.61 -5.13
N THR A 138 -12.42 -5.62 -4.74
CA THR A 138 -12.40 -4.29 -5.36
C THR A 138 -11.53 -3.29 -4.57
N ARG A 139 -10.72 -3.79 -3.65
CA ARG A 139 -9.89 -2.94 -2.80
C ARG A 139 -8.69 -2.41 -3.58
N ALA A 140 -8.53 -1.10 -3.64
CA ALA A 140 -7.34 -0.44 -4.14
C ALA A 140 -6.57 0.16 -2.97
N LEU A 141 -5.27 -0.09 -2.92
CA LEU A 141 -4.39 0.39 -1.86
C LEU A 141 -3.37 1.34 -2.46
N VAL A 142 -3.08 2.42 -1.77
CA VAL A 142 -1.97 3.29 -2.12
C VAL A 142 -0.73 2.80 -1.39
N LEU A 143 0.33 2.56 -2.16
CA LEU A 143 1.62 2.18 -1.63
C LEU A 143 2.60 3.31 -1.91
N GLN A 144 3.15 3.87 -0.84
CA GLN A 144 4.27 4.80 -0.92
C GLN A 144 5.46 4.19 -0.19
N PRO A 145 6.69 4.57 -0.56
CA PRO A 145 7.87 4.06 0.12
C PRO A 145 7.78 4.35 1.61
N MET A 146 7.82 3.31 2.43
CA MET A 146 7.86 3.43 3.88
C MET A 146 9.30 3.32 4.34
N ARG A 147 9.83 4.41 4.86
CA ARG A 147 11.13 4.41 5.53
C ARG A 147 10.90 4.17 7.01
N LEU A 148 11.38 3.06 7.48
CA LEU A 148 11.27 2.67 8.88
C LEU A 148 12.63 2.58 9.53
#